data_36bbae189c393c744f528bdf3fcef3c5
#
_entry.id   36bbae189c393c744f528bdf3fcef3c5
#
_cell.length_a   1.000
_cell.length_b   1.000
_cell.length_c   1.000
_cell.angle_alpha   90.00
_cell.angle_beta   90.00
_cell.angle_gamma   90.00
#
_symmetry.space_group_name_H-M   'P 1'
#
loop_
_entity.id
_entity.type
_entity.pdbx_description
1 polymer ?
#
loop_
_entity_poly.entity_id
_entity_poly.type
_entity_poly.pdbx_seq_one_letter_code
_entity_poly.pdbx_strand_id
1 'polypeptide(L)'
;QNIVINDPNSFYPPSGIAGQDGVYNDNCPGSTVSVSVRNMLTMCQTGQIKRDFVVTDGGGNTATYTQTIYVIDVDKFDASDITWPALNVNYNDCNVSNPPTSITGAPVINNDKCSQAAATYTDMTFAHPTHCKYIRRTWTVLDWCQYQTNVPNSPGKWTFVQNIYVVNTVPPTIGNKVCRDTIICTGNVCDANVTFNATGTDDCLPVQITWSYKIDINDNGGTPEYTGTGAAVTRTYPMGTHRLTWEAKDGCSNISTCSFKFTVKDCKAPAAVAMQGLAINLTAPMAMAEIWASDFNNLSSDNCTPANQLKFSFSQNVNDRNRIFNCDSLGQRRIEFWVTDLAGNQSKTITFITVQDNHNLCGNNGRILISGKVYTEDGAKLSEAKIQLDGGETEGSFMTDNEGGFNFGNLAMFNDYQLLPEKNDNHLDGISTLDLVLIQRHILGIKALDSPYKLIAADA
;
A
#
# COMPACT_ATOMS: atom_id res chain seq x y z
N GLN A 1 35.57 -62.84 -44.56
CA GLN A 1 36.00 -62.60 -43.19
C GLN A 1 35.56 -61.20 -42.81
N ASN A 2 34.66 -61.08 -41.80
CA ASN A 2 34.24 -59.76 -41.29
C ASN A 2 35.37 -59.24 -40.40
N ILE A 3 35.91 -58.11 -40.78
CA ILE A 3 36.95 -57.42 -40.03
C ILE A 3 36.31 -56.17 -39.38
N VAL A 4 36.40 -56.03 -38.04
CA VAL A 4 35.98 -54.87 -37.36
C VAL A 4 37.03 -53.75 -37.48
N ILE A 5 36.68 -52.69 -38.18
CA ILE A 5 37.54 -51.52 -38.40
C ILE A 5 37.10 -50.40 -37.48
N ASN A 6 37.85 -50.16 -36.42
CA ASN A 6 37.59 -49.05 -35.48
C ASN A 6 38.03 -47.70 -36.07
N ASP A 7 38.90 -47.67 -37.06
CA ASP A 7 39.31 -46.49 -37.79
C ASP A 7 39.53 -46.86 -39.28
N PRO A 8 38.63 -46.49 -40.20
CA PRO A 8 38.74 -46.80 -41.62
C PRO A 8 40.04 -46.29 -42.23
N ASN A 9 40.63 -45.22 -41.70
CA ASN A 9 41.88 -44.66 -42.20
C ASN A 9 43.12 -45.50 -41.85
N SER A 10 43.01 -46.43 -40.89
CA SER A 10 44.08 -47.33 -40.52
C SER A 10 44.31 -48.46 -41.56
N PHE A 11 43.44 -48.54 -42.57
CA PHE A 11 43.45 -49.52 -43.62
C PHE A 11 44.38 -49.17 -44.83
N TYR A 12 45.24 -48.19 -44.62
CA TYR A 12 46.11 -47.72 -45.69
C TYR A 12 47.50 -48.29 -45.64
N PRO A 13 48.00 -48.34 -46.90
CA PRO A 13 48.65 -49.46 -47.48
C PRO A 13 50.03 -49.70 -46.90
N PRO A 14 50.47 -50.91 -46.90
CA PRO A 14 49.74 -52.18 -46.80
C PRO A 14 49.10 -52.27 -45.38
N SER A 15 48.03 -53.06 -45.21
CA SER A 15 47.30 -53.10 -43.92
C SER A 15 48.11 -53.73 -42.77
N GLY A 16 49.13 -54.49 -43.09
CA GLY A 16 49.90 -55.26 -42.13
C GLY A 16 49.11 -56.37 -41.42
N ILE A 17 47.85 -56.59 -41.81
CA ILE A 17 46.97 -57.62 -41.25
C ILE A 17 46.98 -58.84 -42.16
N ALA A 18 47.38 -59.98 -41.64
CA ALA A 18 47.49 -61.25 -42.42
C ALA A 18 46.16 -61.60 -43.12
N GLY A 19 46.23 -61.86 -44.41
CA GLY A 19 45.10 -62.24 -45.28
C GLY A 19 44.28 -61.05 -45.82
N GLN A 20 44.63 -59.82 -45.52
CA GLN A 20 43.97 -58.62 -46.07
C GLN A 20 44.66 -58.09 -47.32
N ASP A 21 45.95 -58.30 -47.45
CA ASP A 21 46.69 -57.92 -48.59
C ASP A 21 46.75 -59.13 -49.58
N GLY A 22 46.64 -58.86 -50.87
CA GLY A 22 46.65 -59.88 -51.89
C GLY A 22 47.99 -60.60 -51.92
N VAL A 23 47.95 -61.88 -52.36
CA VAL A 23 49.16 -62.69 -52.72
C VAL A 23 49.30 -62.58 -54.18
N TYR A 24 50.49 -62.26 -54.65
CA TYR A 24 50.83 -62.26 -56.06
C TYR A 24 52.01 -63.26 -56.30
N ASN A 25 52.03 -63.86 -57.48
CA ASN A 25 53.07 -64.73 -57.85
C ASN A 25 53.37 -64.51 -59.34
N ASP A 26 54.64 -64.53 -59.68
CA ASP A 26 55.13 -64.46 -61.07
C ASP A 26 56.20 -65.55 -61.30
N ASN A 27 56.32 -66.03 -62.52
CA ASN A 27 57.29 -67.04 -62.91
C ASN A 27 58.70 -66.46 -63.13
N CYS A 28 58.82 -65.12 -63.21
CA CYS A 28 60.10 -64.42 -63.32
C CYS A 28 60.45 -63.70 -62.04
N PRO A 29 61.68 -63.74 -61.57
CA PRO A 29 62.08 -62.99 -60.39
C PRO A 29 62.11 -61.45 -60.66
N GLY A 30 61.75 -60.63 -59.66
CA GLY A 30 61.87 -59.18 -59.75
C GLY A 30 60.54 -58.43 -59.94
N SER A 31 59.41 -59.11 -59.75
CA SER A 31 58.12 -58.42 -59.74
C SER A 31 57.97 -57.49 -58.52
N THR A 32 57.31 -56.37 -58.76
CA THR A 32 57.01 -55.35 -57.76
C THR A 32 55.51 -55.12 -57.70
N VAL A 33 55.00 -54.81 -56.53
CA VAL A 33 53.60 -54.43 -56.36
C VAL A 33 53.48 -52.96 -55.82
N SER A 34 52.60 -52.20 -56.43
CA SER A 34 52.20 -50.93 -55.95
C SER A 34 50.71 -50.92 -55.55
N VAL A 35 50.35 -50.22 -54.51
CA VAL A 35 48.97 -50.19 -54.03
C VAL A 35 48.56 -48.70 -53.94
N SER A 36 47.44 -48.40 -54.59
CA SER A 36 46.79 -47.12 -54.42
C SER A 36 45.45 -47.33 -53.74
N VAL A 37 45.05 -46.37 -52.93
CA VAL A 37 43.81 -46.45 -52.13
C VAL A 37 42.85 -45.33 -52.51
N ARG A 38 41.65 -45.73 -52.86
CA ARG A 38 40.53 -44.77 -53.05
C ARG A 38 39.56 -44.91 -51.90
N ASN A 39 39.48 -43.86 -51.06
CA ASN A 39 38.50 -43.77 -49.99
C ASN A 39 37.20 -43.21 -50.56
N MET A 40 36.16 -44.03 -50.55
CA MET A 40 34.79 -43.71 -51.00
C MET A 40 33.78 -43.80 -49.84
N LEU A 41 34.24 -43.49 -48.64
CA LEU A 41 33.36 -43.41 -47.47
C LEU A 41 32.50 -42.14 -47.53
N THR A 42 31.27 -42.27 -47.08
CA THR A 42 30.35 -41.12 -46.83
C THR A 42 30.83 -40.33 -45.65
N MET A 43 30.16 -39.21 -45.40
CA MET A 43 30.36 -38.44 -44.16
C MET A 43 30.05 -39.24 -42.86
N CYS A 44 29.28 -40.32 -42.99
CA CYS A 44 28.96 -41.28 -41.94
C CYS A 44 30.00 -42.41 -41.82
N GLN A 45 31.15 -42.23 -42.39
CA GLN A 45 32.27 -43.21 -42.39
C GLN A 45 31.88 -44.60 -42.85
N THR A 46 30.75 -44.73 -43.55
CA THR A 46 30.29 -45.99 -44.20
C THR A 46 30.45 -45.91 -45.73
N GLY A 47 30.57 -47.01 -46.37
CA GLY A 47 30.74 -47.06 -47.85
C GLY A 47 31.77 -48.05 -48.31
N GLN A 48 32.63 -47.64 -49.22
CA GLN A 48 33.65 -48.50 -49.82
C GLN A 48 35.06 -47.90 -49.75
N ILE A 49 36.02 -48.71 -49.43
CA ILE A 49 37.43 -48.41 -49.63
C ILE A 49 37.92 -49.34 -50.73
N LYS A 50 38.43 -48.80 -51.82
CA LYS A 50 39.03 -49.62 -52.96
C LYS A 50 40.53 -49.52 -52.88
N ARG A 51 41.18 -50.69 -52.88
CA ARG A 51 42.63 -50.84 -52.97
C ARG A 51 42.97 -51.43 -54.34
N ASP A 52 43.61 -50.62 -55.13
CA ASP A 52 44.05 -51.04 -56.52
C ASP A 52 45.48 -51.45 -56.43
N PHE A 53 45.70 -52.74 -56.68
CA PHE A 53 47.03 -53.36 -56.73
C PHE A 53 47.49 -53.43 -58.19
N VAL A 54 48.68 -52.98 -58.41
CA VAL A 54 49.35 -53.09 -59.69
C VAL A 54 50.62 -53.89 -59.47
N VAL A 55 50.69 -55.09 -60.04
CA VAL A 55 51.88 -55.93 -60.06
C VAL A 55 52.56 -55.71 -61.37
N THR A 56 53.87 -55.43 -61.31
CA THR A 56 54.72 -55.23 -62.50
C THR A 56 55.84 -56.30 -62.51
N ASP A 57 55.97 -57.01 -63.58
CA ASP A 57 57.05 -57.96 -63.73
C ASP A 57 58.37 -57.31 -64.10
N GLY A 58 59.49 -58.08 -64.13
CA GLY A 58 60.82 -57.59 -64.50
C GLY A 58 60.92 -57.12 -65.98
N GLY A 59 59.98 -57.47 -66.84
CA GLY A 59 59.87 -57.09 -68.25
C GLY A 59 58.97 -55.81 -68.44
N GLY A 60 58.34 -55.29 -67.39
CA GLY A 60 57.45 -54.11 -67.46
C GLY A 60 55.99 -54.43 -67.78
N ASN A 61 55.57 -55.73 -67.84
CA ASN A 61 54.17 -56.07 -67.99
C ASN A 61 53.44 -55.93 -66.69
N THR A 62 52.18 -55.45 -66.74
CA THR A 62 51.38 -55.16 -65.55
C THR A 62 50.12 -56.01 -65.45
N ALA A 63 49.80 -56.46 -64.25
CA ALA A 63 48.50 -57.04 -63.86
C ALA A 63 47.86 -56.21 -62.74
N THR A 64 46.57 -55.99 -62.85
CA THR A 64 45.83 -55.17 -61.89
C THR A 64 44.75 -55.99 -61.19
N TYR A 65 44.57 -55.69 -59.89
CA TYR A 65 43.47 -56.24 -59.10
C TYR A 65 42.92 -55.20 -58.18
N THR A 66 41.58 -55.08 -58.09
CA THR A 66 40.89 -54.14 -57.14
C THR A 66 40.25 -54.95 -56.04
N GLN A 67 40.70 -54.75 -54.84
CA GLN A 67 40.01 -55.16 -53.61
C GLN A 67 39.00 -54.11 -53.21
N THR A 68 37.75 -54.52 -52.98
CA THR A 68 36.71 -53.63 -52.41
C THR A 68 36.45 -54.07 -50.97
N ILE A 69 36.61 -53.13 -50.05
CA ILE A 69 36.33 -53.28 -48.64
C ILE A 69 35.04 -52.48 -48.35
N TYR A 70 34.01 -53.16 -47.88
CA TYR A 70 32.78 -52.52 -47.46
C TYR A 70 32.87 -52.15 -45.98
N VAL A 71 32.71 -50.87 -45.66
CA VAL A 71 32.61 -50.33 -44.27
C VAL A 71 31.17 -50.17 -44.00
N ILE A 72 30.65 -50.91 -43.01
CA ILE A 72 29.28 -50.90 -42.60
C ILE A 72 29.24 -50.52 -41.12
N ASP A 73 28.20 -49.77 -40.70
CA ASP A 73 27.91 -49.50 -39.33
C ASP A 73 27.18 -50.70 -38.70
N VAL A 74 27.80 -51.33 -37.68
CA VAL A 74 27.26 -52.50 -36.96
C VAL A 74 26.61 -52.15 -35.62
N ASP A 75 26.90 -50.96 -35.11
CA ASP A 75 26.35 -50.42 -33.83
C ASP A 75 25.74 -49.06 -34.12
N LYS A 76 24.53 -49.05 -34.63
CA LYS A 76 23.85 -47.86 -35.08
C LYS A 76 23.45 -47.02 -33.87
N PHE A 77 23.65 -45.72 -34.01
CA PHE A 77 23.17 -44.73 -33.02
C PHE A 77 21.68 -44.95 -32.71
N ASP A 78 21.32 -45.10 -31.44
CA ASP A 78 19.97 -45.34 -31.01
C ASP A 78 19.57 -44.50 -29.76
N ALA A 79 18.42 -44.78 -29.14
CA ALA A 79 17.90 -44.03 -28.00
C ALA A 79 18.79 -44.16 -26.75
N SER A 80 19.61 -45.21 -26.63
CA SER A 80 20.53 -45.42 -25.51
C SER A 80 21.73 -44.49 -25.54
N ASP A 81 22.05 -43.97 -26.72
CA ASP A 81 23.13 -42.99 -26.92
C ASP A 81 22.72 -41.56 -26.55
N ILE A 82 21.46 -41.37 -26.18
CA ILE A 82 20.93 -40.07 -25.82
C ILE A 82 20.61 -40.04 -24.33
N THR A 83 21.33 -39.20 -23.59
CA THR A 83 20.94 -38.86 -22.18
C THR A 83 20.12 -37.58 -22.20
N TRP A 84 18.82 -37.72 -21.96
CA TRP A 84 17.88 -36.59 -21.94
C TRP A 84 18.06 -35.75 -20.71
N PRO A 85 17.79 -34.43 -20.78
CA PRO A 85 17.76 -33.57 -19.60
C PRO A 85 16.60 -33.95 -18.67
N ALA A 86 16.59 -33.38 -17.47
CA ALA A 86 15.51 -33.58 -16.49
C ALA A 86 14.14 -33.22 -17.08
N LEU A 87 13.15 -34.11 -16.88
CA LEU A 87 11.78 -33.92 -17.39
C LEU A 87 11.14 -32.62 -16.90
N ASN A 88 11.33 -32.28 -15.61
CA ASN A 88 10.76 -31.10 -14.96
C ASN A 88 11.88 -30.25 -14.38
N VAL A 89 11.89 -28.96 -14.69
CA VAL A 89 12.91 -28.02 -14.22
C VAL A 89 12.23 -26.71 -13.77
N ASN A 90 12.63 -26.22 -12.60
CA ASN A 90 12.29 -24.87 -12.17
C ASN A 90 13.35 -23.89 -12.65
N TYR A 91 12.89 -22.76 -13.19
CA TYR A 91 13.75 -21.70 -13.70
C TYR A 91 13.38 -20.36 -13.05
N ASN A 92 14.32 -19.73 -12.35
CA ASN A 92 14.07 -18.60 -11.44
C ASN A 92 14.24 -17.21 -12.10
N ASP A 93 14.07 -17.11 -13.41
CA ASP A 93 14.12 -15.82 -14.10
C ASP A 93 12.91 -15.68 -15.02
N CYS A 94 11.97 -14.85 -14.58
CA CYS A 94 10.71 -14.62 -15.30
C CYS A 94 10.87 -13.70 -16.53
N ASN A 95 11.98 -12.97 -16.64
CA ASN A 95 12.22 -12.00 -17.72
C ASN A 95 12.73 -12.65 -19.01
N VAL A 96 13.24 -13.88 -18.94
CA VAL A 96 13.75 -14.60 -20.09
C VAL A 96 12.64 -15.36 -20.79
N SER A 97 12.46 -15.13 -22.09
CA SER A 97 11.48 -15.84 -22.92
C SER A 97 11.93 -17.26 -23.26
N ASN A 98 13.24 -17.45 -23.46
CA ASN A 98 13.85 -18.76 -23.81
C ASN A 98 14.90 -19.11 -22.76
N PRO A 99 14.55 -19.88 -21.72
CA PRO A 99 15.50 -20.28 -20.68
C PRO A 99 16.73 -21.02 -21.30
N PRO A 100 17.96 -20.61 -20.93
CA PRO A 100 19.18 -21.18 -21.53
C PRO A 100 19.36 -22.64 -21.15
N THR A 101 19.85 -23.43 -22.10
CA THR A 101 20.11 -24.86 -21.93
C THR A 101 21.21 -25.16 -20.90
N SER A 102 22.10 -24.18 -20.67
CA SER A 102 23.13 -24.30 -19.64
C SER A 102 22.55 -24.45 -18.22
N ILE A 103 21.31 -23.97 -18.00
CA ILE A 103 20.58 -24.06 -16.71
C ILE A 103 19.52 -25.16 -16.75
N THR A 104 18.76 -25.22 -17.86
CA THR A 104 17.64 -26.17 -17.98
C THR A 104 18.09 -27.57 -18.38
N GLY A 105 19.35 -27.72 -18.79
CA GLY A 105 19.89 -28.93 -19.33
C GLY A 105 19.68 -29.05 -20.83
N ALA A 106 20.52 -29.87 -21.45
CA ALA A 106 20.44 -30.26 -22.88
C ALA A 106 20.65 -31.76 -23.00
N PRO A 107 20.18 -32.38 -24.07
CA PRO A 107 20.55 -33.78 -24.37
C PRO A 107 22.06 -33.94 -24.50
N VAL A 108 22.62 -34.93 -23.83
CA VAL A 108 24.00 -35.38 -24.05
C VAL A 108 23.95 -36.49 -25.06
N ILE A 109 24.70 -36.31 -26.14
CA ILE A 109 24.74 -37.21 -27.30
C ILE A 109 26.07 -37.91 -27.32
N ASN A 110 26.06 -39.23 -27.25
CA ASN A 110 27.26 -40.09 -27.33
C ASN A 110 27.45 -40.57 -28.78
N ASN A 111 27.86 -39.65 -29.68
CA ASN A 111 28.14 -39.99 -31.06
C ASN A 111 29.29 -41.01 -31.15
N ASP A 112 29.08 -42.09 -31.93
CA ASP A 112 30.14 -42.94 -32.42
C ASP A 112 30.82 -42.37 -33.69
N LYS A 113 31.70 -43.12 -34.31
CA LYS A 113 32.38 -42.66 -35.54
C LYS A 113 31.50 -42.72 -36.79
N CYS A 114 30.38 -43.44 -36.74
CA CYS A 114 29.46 -43.64 -37.85
C CYS A 114 28.17 -42.79 -37.71
N SER A 115 27.99 -42.04 -36.63
CA SER A 115 26.85 -41.20 -36.39
C SER A 115 27.17 -39.70 -36.55
N GLN A 116 26.16 -38.92 -36.92
CA GLN A 116 26.21 -37.46 -37.02
C GLN A 116 24.96 -36.88 -36.36
N ALA A 117 24.81 -37.17 -35.05
CA ALA A 117 23.65 -36.77 -34.32
C ALA A 117 23.82 -35.38 -33.73
N ALA A 118 22.75 -34.57 -33.80
CA ALA A 118 22.69 -33.24 -33.22
C ALA A 118 21.30 -32.96 -32.62
N ALA A 119 21.27 -32.18 -31.55
CA ALA A 119 20.04 -31.79 -30.88
C ALA A 119 19.60 -30.37 -31.26
N THR A 120 18.31 -30.20 -31.41
CA THR A 120 17.64 -28.89 -31.51
C THR A 120 16.38 -28.91 -30.65
N TYR A 121 15.79 -27.72 -30.37
CA TYR A 121 14.55 -27.64 -29.60
C TYR A 121 13.62 -26.57 -30.13
N THR A 122 12.35 -26.68 -29.73
CA THR A 122 11.32 -25.65 -29.89
C THR A 122 10.60 -25.43 -28.56
N ASP A 123 10.33 -24.17 -28.21
CA ASP A 123 9.64 -23.79 -26.99
C ASP A 123 8.22 -23.29 -27.27
N MET A 124 7.26 -23.75 -26.48
CA MET A 124 5.89 -23.23 -26.44
C MET A 124 5.57 -22.77 -25.01
N THR A 125 5.11 -21.52 -24.87
CA THR A 125 4.81 -20.93 -23.57
C THR A 125 3.31 -20.96 -23.30
N PHE A 126 2.96 -21.30 -22.06
CA PHE A 126 1.58 -21.37 -21.56
C PHE A 126 1.47 -20.62 -20.22
N ALA A 127 0.28 -20.08 -19.93
CA ALA A 127 -0.05 -19.59 -18.60
C ALA A 127 -0.12 -20.76 -17.60
N HIS A 128 0.26 -20.50 -16.35
CA HIS A 128 0.21 -21.49 -15.28
C HIS A 128 -0.48 -20.89 -14.02
N PRO A 129 -1.33 -21.64 -13.31
CA PRO A 129 -2.10 -21.08 -12.19
C PRO A 129 -1.26 -20.72 -10.96
N THR A 130 -0.10 -21.33 -10.77
CA THR A 130 0.75 -21.17 -9.58
C THR A 130 2.20 -20.79 -9.87
N HIS A 131 2.56 -20.62 -11.15
CA HIS A 131 3.89 -20.20 -11.59
C HIS A 131 3.74 -19.03 -12.58
N CYS A 132 4.81 -18.30 -12.82
CA CYS A 132 4.77 -17.15 -13.76
C CYS A 132 4.33 -17.58 -15.16
N LYS A 133 4.90 -18.67 -15.62
CA LYS A 133 4.58 -19.32 -16.90
C LYS A 133 5.10 -20.75 -16.91
N TYR A 134 4.57 -21.53 -17.81
CA TYR A 134 5.02 -22.88 -18.13
C TYR A 134 5.53 -22.93 -19.56
N ILE A 135 6.75 -23.45 -19.76
CA ILE A 135 7.35 -23.62 -21.08
C ILE A 135 7.48 -25.11 -21.34
N ARG A 136 6.88 -25.55 -22.43
CA ARG A 136 7.03 -26.87 -22.96
C ARG A 136 8.10 -26.83 -24.02
N ARG A 137 9.29 -27.38 -23.69
CA ARG A 137 10.41 -27.53 -24.61
C ARG A 137 10.35 -28.88 -25.24
N THR A 138 10.26 -28.93 -26.59
CA THR A 138 10.32 -30.16 -27.35
C THR A 138 11.69 -30.29 -27.96
N TRP A 139 12.48 -31.20 -27.44
CA TRP A 139 13.76 -31.57 -27.96
C TRP A 139 13.60 -32.51 -29.17
N THR A 140 14.44 -32.35 -30.17
CA THR A 140 14.57 -33.25 -31.30
C THR A 140 16.05 -33.54 -31.50
N VAL A 141 16.42 -34.80 -31.44
CA VAL A 141 17.74 -35.30 -31.85
C VAL A 141 17.59 -35.97 -33.21
N LEU A 142 18.44 -35.57 -34.15
CA LEU A 142 18.49 -36.13 -35.49
C LEU A 142 19.90 -36.69 -35.72
N ASP A 143 20.00 -37.96 -36.08
CA ASP A 143 21.21 -38.55 -36.67
C ASP A 143 21.09 -38.49 -38.18
N TRP A 144 21.88 -37.63 -38.83
CA TRP A 144 21.87 -37.41 -40.26
C TRP A 144 22.37 -38.63 -41.08
N CYS A 145 22.97 -39.59 -40.42
CA CYS A 145 23.43 -40.83 -41.05
C CYS A 145 22.28 -41.83 -41.21
N GLN A 146 21.23 -41.71 -40.46
CA GLN A 146 20.07 -42.60 -40.52
C GLN A 146 18.81 -41.89 -41.03
N TYR A 147 18.68 -40.57 -40.73
CA TYR A 147 17.46 -39.81 -41.02
C TYR A 147 17.36 -39.46 -42.49
N GLN A 148 16.24 -39.79 -43.09
CA GLN A 148 15.90 -39.41 -44.47
C GLN A 148 14.74 -38.44 -44.48
N THR A 149 14.95 -37.26 -45.08
CA THR A 149 13.90 -36.27 -45.26
C THR A 149 12.80 -36.81 -46.17
N ASN A 150 11.54 -36.48 -45.84
CA ASN A 150 10.34 -36.90 -46.59
C ASN A 150 10.02 -38.39 -46.57
N VAL A 151 10.69 -39.19 -45.76
CA VAL A 151 10.33 -40.59 -45.51
C VAL A 151 9.53 -40.68 -44.21
N PRO A 152 8.25 -41.07 -44.27
CA PRO A 152 7.47 -41.26 -43.04
C PRO A 152 8.14 -42.31 -42.15
N ASN A 153 8.23 -42.00 -40.83
CA ASN A 153 8.88 -42.84 -39.82
C ASN A 153 10.34 -43.20 -40.14
N SER A 154 11.08 -42.29 -40.81
CA SER A 154 12.52 -42.45 -41.00
C SER A 154 13.21 -42.71 -39.66
N PRO A 155 14.09 -43.70 -39.56
CA PRO A 155 14.93 -43.88 -38.38
C PRO A 155 15.83 -42.67 -38.16
N GLY A 156 16.47 -42.58 -37.00
CA GLY A 156 17.42 -41.49 -36.70
C GLY A 156 16.77 -40.21 -36.21
N LYS A 157 15.52 -40.25 -35.73
CA LYS A 157 14.85 -39.13 -35.11
C LYS A 157 14.23 -39.52 -33.76
N TRP A 158 14.66 -38.81 -32.73
CA TRP A 158 14.13 -38.98 -31.36
C TRP A 158 13.62 -37.64 -30.84
N THR A 159 12.56 -37.69 -30.05
CA THR A 159 11.97 -36.49 -29.44
C THR A 159 11.75 -36.69 -27.96
N PHE A 160 11.93 -35.62 -27.21
CA PHE A 160 11.69 -35.59 -25.76
C PHE A 160 11.02 -34.27 -25.36
N VAL A 161 10.05 -34.34 -24.46
CA VAL A 161 9.38 -33.16 -23.96
C VAL A 161 9.88 -32.83 -22.54
N GLN A 162 10.44 -31.67 -22.39
CA GLN A 162 10.86 -31.10 -21.10
C GLN A 162 9.88 -30.03 -20.64
N ASN A 163 9.50 -30.07 -19.37
CA ASN A 163 8.65 -29.08 -18.73
C ASN A 163 9.50 -28.10 -17.93
N ILE A 164 9.45 -26.83 -18.29
CA ILE A 164 10.17 -25.78 -17.59
C ILE A 164 9.14 -24.87 -16.90
N TYR A 165 9.15 -24.88 -15.56
CA TYR A 165 8.30 -24.02 -14.73
C TYR A 165 9.10 -22.77 -14.38
N VAL A 166 8.66 -21.64 -14.91
CA VAL A 166 9.26 -20.36 -14.58
C VAL A 166 8.67 -19.90 -13.26
N VAL A 167 9.50 -19.77 -12.25
CA VAL A 167 9.12 -19.37 -10.89
C VAL A 167 9.71 -18.02 -10.55
N ASN A 168 8.96 -17.25 -9.77
CA ASN A 168 9.39 -16.02 -9.12
C ASN A 168 8.72 -15.99 -7.75
N THR A 169 9.46 -15.59 -6.73
CA THR A 169 8.95 -15.47 -5.34
C THR A 169 8.96 -14.04 -4.83
N VAL A 170 9.35 -13.09 -5.68
CA VAL A 170 9.38 -11.68 -5.34
C VAL A 170 7.99 -11.09 -5.59
N PRO A 171 7.32 -10.58 -4.56
CA PRO A 171 6.02 -9.95 -4.73
C PRO A 171 6.15 -8.55 -5.35
N PRO A 172 5.08 -8.06 -6.01
CA PRO A 172 5.09 -6.72 -6.59
C PRO A 172 5.34 -5.64 -5.54
N THR A 173 6.06 -4.60 -5.91
CA THR A 173 6.29 -3.44 -5.06
C THR A 173 5.21 -2.39 -5.30
N ILE A 174 4.43 -2.09 -4.25
CA ILE A 174 3.41 -1.03 -4.30
C ILE A 174 4.09 0.33 -4.18
N GLY A 175 3.69 1.28 -5.02
CA GLY A 175 4.27 2.63 -5.04
C GLY A 175 4.17 3.33 -3.67
N ASN A 176 5.25 3.96 -3.23
CA ASN A 176 5.39 4.59 -1.91
C ASN A 176 4.40 5.74 -1.62
N LYS A 177 3.71 6.25 -2.64
CA LYS A 177 2.68 7.30 -2.50
C LYS A 177 1.25 6.75 -2.46
N VAL A 178 1.06 5.45 -2.69
CA VAL A 178 -0.27 4.82 -2.79
C VAL A 178 -0.90 4.69 -1.41
N CYS A 179 -0.14 4.22 -0.44
CA CYS A 179 -0.64 3.93 0.91
C CYS A 179 -0.13 4.96 1.93
N ARG A 180 -0.75 6.14 1.89
CA ARG A 180 -0.48 7.23 2.84
C ARG A 180 -1.78 7.72 3.42
N ASP A 181 -1.79 7.84 4.74
CA ASP A 181 -2.90 8.47 5.44
C ASP A 181 -3.13 9.88 4.90
N THR A 182 -4.39 10.22 4.65
CA THR A 182 -4.76 11.49 4.04
C THR A 182 -6.05 12.06 4.64
N ILE A 183 -6.17 13.37 4.59
CA ILE A 183 -7.39 14.10 4.95
C ILE A 183 -7.98 14.68 3.67
N ILE A 184 -9.28 14.51 3.51
CA ILE A 184 -10.05 14.95 2.37
C ILE A 184 -11.13 15.88 2.89
N CYS A 185 -11.13 17.10 2.40
CA CYS A 185 -12.14 18.08 2.76
C CYS A 185 -13.43 17.84 1.97
N THR A 186 -14.57 17.94 2.67
CA THR A 186 -15.88 17.99 2.01
C THR A 186 -16.04 19.29 1.22
N GLY A 187 -16.90 19.26 0.21
CA GLY A 187 -17.26 20.46 -0.55
C GLY A 187 -18.49 21.17 0.01
N ASN A 188 -19.55 21.27 -0.79
CA ASN A 188 -20.82 21.88 -0.37
C ASN A 188 -21.79 20.88 0.28
N VAL A 189 -21.45 19.61 0.27
CA VAL A 189 -22.20 18.50 0.87
C VAL A 189 -21.30 17.78 1.87
N CYS A 190 -21.89 17.04 2.80
CA CYS A 190 -21.16 16.41 3.93
C CYS A 190 -20.64 15.02 3.57
N ASP A 191 -20.22 14.88 2.35
CA ASP A 191 -19.52 13.70 1.81
C ASP A 191 -18.42 14.16 0.84
N ALA A 192 -17.60 13.22 0.41
CA ALA A 192 -16.59 13.50 -0.59
C ALA A 192 -16.55 12.39 -1.65
N ASN A 193 -16.64 12.77 -2.92
CA ASN A 193 -16.38 11.86 -4.03
C ASN A 193 -14.86 11.83 -4.29
N VAL A 194 -14.24 10.68 -4.07
CA VAL A 194 -12.78 10.52 -4.08
C VAL A 194 -12.38 9.40 -5.02
N THR A 195 -11.33 9.65 -5.79
CA THR A 195 -10.67 8.63 -6.60
C THR A 195 -9.33 8.28 -5.99
N PHE A 196 -9.13 7.01 -5.67
CA PHE A 196 -7.85 6.46 -5.27
C PHE A 196 -7.28 5.64 -6.42
N ASN A 197 -5.99 5.78 -6.68
CA ASN A 197 -5.28 5.06 -7.73
C ASN A 197 -4.11 4.30 -7.11
N ALA A 198 -4.00 3.02 -7.48
CA ALA A 198 -2.86 2.18 -7.14
C ALA A 198 -1.86 2.16 -8.28
N THR A 199 -0.58 2.17 -7.92
CA THR A 199 0.54 1.98 -8.85
C THR A 199 1.56 1.06 -8.21
N GLY A 200 2.27 0.31 -9.03
CA GLY A 200 3.31 -0.60 -8.55
C GLY A 200 4.23 -1.04 -9.66
N THR A 201 5.30 -1.70 -9.28
CA THR A 201 6.29 -2.30 -10.18
C THR A 201 6.55 -3.74 -9.77
N ASP A 202 7.01 -4.52 -10.71
CA ASP A 202 7.39 -5.91 -10.52
C ASP A 202 8.72 -6.17 -11.23
N ASP A 203 9.46 -7.17 -10.79
CA ASP A 203 10.71 -7.56 -11.39
C ASP A 203 10.53 -8.43 -12.65
N CYS A 204 9.32 -8.98 -12.87
CA CYS A 204 8.96 -9.73 -14.04
C CYS A 204 8.40 -8.86 -15.16
N LEU A 205 8.94 -8.95 -16.37
CA LEU A 205 8.45 -8.21 -17.54
C LEU A 205 7.71 -9.13 -18.53
N PRO A 206 6.62 -8.67 -19.17
CA PRO A 206 5.94 -7.38 -18.92
C PRO A 206 5.25 -7.37 -17.58
N VAL A 207 5.30 -6.23 -16.90
CA VAL A 207 4.67 -6.07 -15.58
C VAL A 207 3.16 -6.27 -15.72
N GLN A 208 2.66 -7.35 -15.16
CA GLN A 208 1.22 -7.64 -15.09
C GLN A 208 0.81 -7.73 -13.63
N ILE A 209 0.44 -6.60 -13.05
CA ILE A 209 -0.09 -6.55 -11.70
C ILE A 209 -1.61 -6.52 -11.76
N THR A 210 -2.23 -7.50 -11.13
CA THR A 210 -3.67 -7.53 -10.91
C THR A 210 -3.97 -6.87 -9.56
N TRP A 211 -4.81 -5.85 -9.57
CA TRP A 211 -5.18 -5.09 -8.38
C TRP A 211 -6.55 -5.50 -7.86
N SER A 212 -6.66 -5.60 -6.55
CA SER A 212 -7.93 -5.64 -5.83
C SER A 212 -7.89 -4.70 -4.64
N TYR A 213 -9.08 -4.33 -4.15
CA TYR A 213 -9.20 -3.44 -3.01
C TYR A 213 -10.30 -3.86 -2.05
N LYS A 214 -10.14 -3.43 -0.80
CA LYS A 214 -11.12 -3.57 0.29
C LYS A 214 -11.26 -2.22 0.98
N ILE A 215 -12.49 -1.80 1.25
CA ILE A 215 -12.79 -0.54 1.93
C ILE A 215 -13.64 -0.86 3.17
N ASP A 216 -13.13 -0.45 4.32
CA ASP A 216 -13.81 -0.48 5.61
C ASP A 216 -14.27 0.93 5.93
N ILE A 217 -15.60 1.13 5.92
CA ILE A 217 -16.21 2.40 6.26
C ILE A 217 -16.21 2.58 7.79
N ASN A 218 -15.76 3.75 8.21
CA ASN A 218 -15.56 4.12 9.61
C ASN A 218 -14.44 3.35 10.33
N ASP A 219 -13.60 2.62 9.60
CA ASP A 219 -12.43 1.88 10.15
C ASP A 219 -12.82 1.08 11.40
N ASN A 220 -13.95 0.37 11.34
CA ASN A 220 -14.53 -0.32 12.49
C ASN A 220 -13.95 -1.71 12.73
N GLY A 221 -13.09 -2.20 11.79
CA GLY A 221 -12.41 -3.49 11.87
C GLY A 221 -13.31 -4.69 11.56
N GLY A 222 -14.51 -4.45 11.06
CA GLY A 222 -15.44 -5.49 10.61
C GLY A 222 -15.13 -6.03 9.22
N THR A 223 -16.12 -6.69 8.63
CA THR A 223 -16.07 -7.08 7.22
C THR A 223 -16.09 -5.82 6.35
N PRO A 224 -15.15 -5.64 5.42
CA PRO A 224 -15.15 -4.49 4.54
C PRO A 224 -16.46 -4.36 3.77
N GLU A 225 -17.06 -3.18 3.80
CA GLU A 225 -18.35 -2.93 3.12
C GLU A 225 -18.23 -2.96 1.61
N TYR A 226 -17.04 -2.67 1.09
CA TYR A 226 -16.79 -2.68 -0.34
C TYR A 226 -15.51 -3.42 -0.69
N THR A 227 -15.62 -4.25 -1.71
CA THR A 227 -14.48 -4.92 -2.35
C THR A 227 -14.59 -4.79 -3.85
N GLY A 228 -13.47 -4.80 -4.54
CA GLY A 228 -13.47 -4.73 -5.99
C GLY A 228 -12.11 -5.03 -6.60
N THR A 229 -12.06 -5.00 -7.92
CA THR A 229 -10.85 -5.23 -8.70
C THR A 229 -10.52 -4.00 -9.55
N GLY A 230 -9.24 -3.85 -9.88
CA GLY A 230 -8.73 -2.72 -10.66
C GLY A 230 -7.82 -1.81 -9.85
N ALA A 231 -7.00 -1.05 -10.55
CA ALA A 231 -6.02 -0.11 -9.96
C ALA A 231 -6.62 1.26 -9.61
N ALA A 232 -7.91 1.44 -9.75
CA ALA A 232 -8.61 2.68 -9.43
C ALA A 232 -9.95 2.38 -8.77
N VAL A 233 -10.31 3.18 -7.79
CA VAL A 233 -11.64 3.18 -7.18
C VAL A 233 -12.12 4.61 -6.99
N THR A 234 -13.30 4.91 -7.53
CA THR A 234 -13.99 6.20 -7.36
C THR A 234 -15.27 5.96 -6.61
N ARG A 235 -15.47 6.69 -5.51
CA ARG A 235 -16.64 6.51 -4.67
C ARG A 235 -16.91 7.75 -3.81
N THR A 236 -18.17 7.91 -3.42
CA THR A 236 -18.58 8.91 -2.44
C THR A 236 -18.53 8.31 -1.04
N TYR A 237 -17.86 9.01 -0.13
CA TYR A 237 -17.67 8.59 1.27
C TYR A 237 -18.31 9.60 2.21
N PRO A 238 -19.01 9.16 3.26
CA PRO A 238 -19.52 10.04 4.30
C PRO A 238 -18.37 10.65 5.12
N MET A 239 -18.67 11.65 5.92
CA MET A 239 -17.71 12.13 6.93
C MET A 239 -17.32 11.02 7.89
N GLY A 240 -16.04 10.97 8.26
CA GLY A 240 -15.48 9.94 9.13
C GLY A 240 -14.10 9.49 8.67
N THR A 241 -13.51 8.58 9.44
CA THR A 241 -12.24 7.94 9.08
C THR A 241 -12.53 6.56 8.52
N HIS A 242 -12.00 6.28 7.36
CA HIS A 242 -12.19 5.04 6.62
C HIS A 242 -10.83 4.40 6.36
N ARG A 243 -10.82 3.11 6.03
CA ARG A 243 -9.62 2.37 5.66
C ARG A 243 -9.75 1.81 4.26
N LEU A 244 -8.72 2.03 3.45
CA LEU A 244 -8.56 1.40 2.14
C LEU A 244 -7.35 0.47 2.19
N THR A 245 -7.56 -0.77 1.77
CA THR A 245 -6.50 -1.78 1.62
C THR A 245 -6.41 -2.17 0.16
N TRP A 246 -5.24 -1.98 -0.44
CA TRP A 246 -4.89 -2.47 -1.75
C TRP A 246 -4.20 -3.82 -1.65
N GLU A 247 -4.50 -4.68 -2.59
CA GLU A 247 -3.81 -5.94 -2.84
C GLU A 247 -3.31 -5.95 -4.28
N ALA A 248 -2.00 -6.11 -4.43
CA ALA A 248 -1.32 -6.24 -5.72
C ALA A 248 -0.88 -7.68 -5.89
N LYS A 249 -1.30 -8.32 -6.96
CA LYS A 249 -0.92 -9.69 -7.30
C LYS A 249 -0.23 -9.70 -8.67
N ASP A 250 0.96 -10.31 -8.74
CA ASP A 250 1.71 -10.49 -9.99
C ASP A 250 1.21 -11.68 -10.82
N GLY A 251 1.82 -11.88 -11.99
CA GLY A 251 1.58 -13.04 -12.86
C GLY A 251 2.06 -14.37 -12.29
N CYS A 252 2.89 -14.35 -11.25
CA CYS A 252 3.47 -15.51 -10.57
C CYS A 252 2.68 -15.91 -9.31
N SER A 253 1.62 -15.20 -9.00
CA SER A 253 0.76 -15.35 -7.82
C SER A 253 1.34 -14.83 -6.50
N ASN A 254 2.43 -14.10 -6.52
CA ASN A 254 2.90 -13.40 -5.33
C ASN A 254 2.02 -12.18 -5.05
N ILE A 255 1.84 -11.87 -3.77
CA ILE A 255 0.90 -10.84 -3.31
C ILE A 255 1.62 -9.86 -2.40
N SER A 256 1.43 -8.58 -2.66
CA SER A 256 1.71 -7.48 -1.74
C SER A 256 0.43 -6.79 -1.34
N THR A 257 0.37 -6.36 -0.09
CA THR A 257 -0.76 -5.59 0.43
C THR A 257 -0.27 -4.31 1.08
N CYS A 258 -1.05 -3.26 0.96
CA CYS A 258 -0.86 -2.08 1.79
C CYS A 258 -2.20 -1.48 2.19
N SER A 259 -2.23 -0.86 3.36
CA SER A 259 -3.43 -0.30 3.95
C SER A 259 -3.14 1.09 4.49
N PHE A 260 -4.09 2.00 4.34
CA PHE A 260 -4.00 3.36 4.86
C PHE A 260 -5.37 3.88 5.28
N LYS A 261 -5.36 4.90 6.12
CA LYS A 261 -6.57 5.60 6.54
C LYS A 261 -6.75 6.88 5.73
N PHE A 262 -7.99 7.18 5.42
CA PHE A 262 -8.37 8.47 4.91
C PHE A 262 -9.55 9.02 5.68
N THR A 263 -9.47 10.31 6.02
CA THR A 263 -10.51 10.97 6.82
C THR A 263 -11.22 12.00 5.95
N VAL A 264 -12.51 11.80 5.75
CA VAL A 264 -13.40 12.80 5.15
C VAL A 264 -13.86 13.76 6.24
N LYS A 265 -13.46 15.00 6.14
CA LYS A 265 -13.66 16.03 7.14
C LYS A 265 -14.30 17.27 6.55
N ASP A 266 -15.20 17.90 7.29
CA ASP A 266 -15.63 19.24 6.97
C ASP A 266 -14.49 20.25 7.22
N CYS A 267 -14.09 20.97 6.18
CA CYS A 267 -13.09 22.03 6.26
C CYS A 267 -13.64 23.40 5.92
N LYS A 268 -14.96 23.50 5.72
CA LYS A 268 -15.60 24.76 5.34
C LYS A 268 -16.12 25.44 6.58
N ALA A 269 -15.73 26.69 6.77
CA ALA A 269 -16.23 27.49 7.88
C ALA A 269 -17.71 27.85 7.69
N PRO A 270 -18.49 27.91 8.79
CA PRO A 270 -19.90 28.32 8.75
C PRO A 270 -20.04 29.75 8.24
N ALA A 271 -21.20 30.09 7.69
CA ALA A 271 -21.56 31.44 7.32
C ALA A 271 -22.09 32.17 8.57
N ALA A 272 -21.30 33.09 9.11
CA ALA A 272 -21.70 33.91 10.27
C ALA A 272 -22.60 35.07 9.82
N VAL A 273 -23.86 35.05 10.22
CA VAL A 273 -24.84 36.09 9.95
C VAL A 273 -25.36 36.61 11.27
N ALA A 274 -25.08 37.90 11.56
CA ALA A 274 -25.49 38.54 12.78
C ALA A 274 -26.67 39.52 12.59
N MET A 275 -27.56 39.59 13.55
CA MET A 275 -28.57 40.66 13.67
C MET A 275 -27.88 42.02 13.71
N GLN A 276 -28.46 42.97 13.02
CA GLN A 276 -28.01 44.36 13.01
C GLN A 276 -28.95 45.21 13.84
N GLY A 277 -28.38 46.16 14.56
CA GLY A 277 -29.17 47.15 15.28
C GLY A 277 -29.87 46.64 16.55
N LEU A 278 -29.33 45.59 17.17
CA LEU A 278 -29.85 45.10 18.44
C LEU A 278 -29.69 46.21 19.52
N ALA A 279 -30.75 46.45 20.28
CA ALA A 279 -30.73 47.38 21.40
C ALA A 279 -31.11 46.65 22.68
N ILE A 280 -30.40 46.93 23.77
CA ILE A 280 -30.69 46.43 25.11
C ILE A 280 -30.83 47.56 26.06
N ASN A 281 -31.70 47.39 27.04
CA ASN A 281 -31.88 48.36 28.11
C ASN A 281 -31.32 47.84 29.43
N LEU A 282 -30.61 48.68 30.15
CA LEU A 282 -30.13 48.32 31.48
C LEU A 282 -31.32 48.11 32.41
N THR A 283 -31.25 47.05 33.22
CA THR A 283 -32.35 46.67 34.14
C THR A 283 -32.03 46.94 35.59
N ALA A 284 -33.05 47.32 36.32
CA ALA A 284 -32.95 47.45 37.80
C ALA A 284 -32.83 46.03 38.42
N PRO A 285 -32.20 45.92 39.58
CA PRO A 285 -31.66 47.00 40.40
C PRO A 285 -30.21 47.40 40.10
N MET A 286 -29.48 46.60 39.22
CA MET A 286 -28.05 46.72 39.13
C MET A 286 -27.55 47.59 37.99
N ALA A 287 -28.48 48.19 37.21
CA ALA A 287 -28.12 48.88 35.95
C ALA A 287 -27.20 48.06 35.02
N MET A 288 -27.55 46.82 34.84
CA MET A 288 -26.83 45.91 33.98
C MET A 288 -27.74 45.17 33.00
N ALA A 289 -27.17 44.70 31.93
CA ALA A 289 -27.82 43.80 30.99
C ALA A 289 -26.84 42.75 30.51
N GLU A 290 -27.23 41.51 30.57
CA GLU A 290 -26.51 40.38 30.00
C GLU A 290 -27.09 40.05 28.64
N ILE A 291 -26.23 39.68 27.68
CA ILE A 291 -26.62 39.24 26.37
C ILE A 291 -25.76 38.06 25.97
N TRP A 292 -26.36 37.09 25.29
CA TRP A 292 -25.69 35.93 24.79
C TRP A 292 -25.32 36.08 23.32
N ALA A 293 -24.23 35.46 22.91
CA ALA A 293 -23.83 35.45 21.50
C ALA A 293 -24.93 34.85 20.61
N SER A 294 -25.68 33.85 21.09
CA SER A 294 -26.84 33.28 20.39
C SER A 294 -27.92 34.31 20.02
N ASP A 295 -28.07 35.40 20.81
CA ASP A 295 -29.09 36.42 20.56
C ASP A 295 -28.79 37.26 19.31
N PHE A 296 -27.54 37.25 18.88
CA PHE A 296 -27.12 37.89 17.63
C PHE A 296 -27.29 37.00 16.41
N ASN A 297 -27.60 35.70 16.57
CA ASN A 297 -27.71 34.81 15.43
C ASN A 297 -28.91 35.17 14.54
N ASN A 298 -28.62 35.45 13.28
CA ASN A 298 -29.61 35.69 12.25
C ASN A 298 -29.47 34.68 11.10
N LEU A 299 -29.87 33.42 11.37
CA LEU A 299 -29.82 32.34 10.41
C LEU A 299 -28.41 32.03 9.92
N SER A 300 -27.42 32.07 10.78
CA SER A 300 -26.11 31.51 10.50
C SER A 300 -26.26 30.02 10.11
N SER A 301 -25.51 29.61 9.11
CA SER A 301 -25.65 28.28 8.50
C SER A 301 -24.30 27.68 8.19
N ASP A 302 -24.29 26.37 8.07
CA ASP A 302 -23.16 25.58 7.65
C ASP A 302 -23.61 24.47 6.69
N ASN A 303 -22.67 23.95 5.89
CA ASN A 303 -22.96 22.88 4.95
C ASN A 303 -23.14 21.52 5.63
N CYS A 304 -22.42 21.25 6.73
CA CYS A 304 -22.38 19.96 7.41
C CYS A 304 -22.88 19.98 8.84
N THR A 305 -22.87 21.13 9.49
CA THR A 305 -23.36 21.27 10.86
C THR A 305 -24.80 21.79 10.87
N PRO A 306 -25.76 21.05 11.44
CA PRO A 306 -27.12 21.55 11.63
C PRO A 306 -27.15 22.86 12.42
N ALA A 307 -28.05 23.78 12.06
CA ALA A 307 -28.10 25.11 12.65
C ALA A 307 -28.24 25.11 14.20
N ASN A 308 -28.92 24.11 14.76
CA ASN A 308 -29.08 23.93 16.22
C ASN A 308 -27.84 23.38 16.94
N GLN A 309 -26.79 23.03 16.21
CA GLN A 309 -25.51 22.54 16.74
C GLN A 309 -24.37 23.53 16.51
N LEU A 310 -24.62 24.64 15.82
CA LEU A 310 -23.67 25.73 15.71
C LEU A 310 -23.44 26.35 17.06
N LYS A 311 -22.18 26.70 17.37
CA LYS A 311 -21.81 27.39 18.60
C LYS A 311 -21.52 28.85 18.29
N PHE A 312 -22.00 29.70 19.17
CA PHE A 312 -21.89 31.17 19.06
C PHE A 312 -21.04 31.73 20.18
N SER A 313 -20.14 32.66 19.85
CA SER A 313 -19.24 33.29 20.82
C SER A 313 -18.92 34.73 20.42
N PHE A 314 -18.35 35.49 21.34
CA PHE A 314 -17.92 36.88 21.12
C PHE A 314 -16.43 36.99 20.77
N SER A 315 -15.73 35.87 20.79
CA SER A 315 -14.33 35.76 20.36
C SER A 315 -14.06 34.40 19.74
N GLN A 316 -12.83 34.15 19.32
CA GLN A 316 -12.38 32.83 18.83
C GLN A 316 -12.54 31.73 19.90
N ASN A 317 -12.57 32.09 21.17
CA ASN A 317 -12.86 31.14 22.24
C ASN A 317 -14.34 30.79 22.24
N VAL A 318 -14.72 29.54 21.96
CA VAL A 318 -16.10 29.06 21.91
C VAL A 318 -16.85 29.16 23.24
N ASN A 319 -16.13 29.35 24.34
CA ASN A 319 -16.73 29.54 25.68
C ASN A 319 -17.00 31.00 26.02
N ASP A 320 -16.58 31.95 25.20
CA ASP A 320 -16.88 33.37 25.36
C ASP A 320 -18.29 33.70 24.82
N ARG A 321 -19.32 33.19 25.51
CA ARG A 321 -20.72 33.15 25.03
C ARG A 321 -21.57 34.30 25.46
N ASN A 322 -21.24 35.00 26.56
CA ASN A 322 -22.02 36.08 27.10
C ASN A 322 -21.20 37.36 27.28
N ARG A 323 -21.87 38.49 27.28
CA ARG A 323 -21.35 39.81 27.58
C ARG A 323 -22.29 40.54 28.51
N ILE A 324 -21.71 41.25 29.44
CA ILE A 324 -22.44 42.07 30.39
C ILE A 324 -22.14 43.53 30.11
N PHE A 325 -23.19 44.30 30.02
CA PHE A 325 -23.13 45.73 29.79
C PHE A 325 -23.64 46.43 31.03
N ASN A 326 -22.99 47.53 31.43
CA ASN A 326 -23.29 48.36 32.56
C ASN A 326 -23.34 49.83 32.13
N CYS A 327 -23.39 50.73 33.07
CA CYS A 327 -23.46 52.20 32.83
C CYS A 327 -22.26 52.72 31.98
N ASP A 328 -21.08 52.10 32.09
CA ASP A 328 -19.89 52.49 31.32
C ASP A 328 -20.00 52.05 29.84
N SER A 329 -20.98 51.22 29.58
CA SER A 329 -21.20 50.64 28.25
C SER A 329 -22.29 51.36 27.44
N LEU A 330 -22.85 52.44 27.95
CA LEU A 330 -23.92 53.17 27.24
C LEU A 330 -23.53 53.60 25.84
N GLY A 331 -24.51 53.59 24.93
CA GLY A 331 -24.35 53.94 23.54
C GLY A 331 -24.07 52.74 22.65
N GLN A 332 -23.54 52.96 21.46
CA GLN A 332 -23.27 51.93 20.49
C GLN A 332 -21.94 51.24 20.77
N ARG A 333 -21.98 49.93 20.82
CA ARG A 333 -20.81 49.07 21.07
C ARG A 333 -20.61 48.10 19.89
N ARG A 334 -19.38 47.97 19.41
CA ARG A 334 -18.98 47.03 18.36
C ARG A 334 -18.86 45.65 18.97
N ILE A 335 -19.47 44.66 18.28
CA ILE A 335 -19.50 43.27 18.68
C ILE A 335 -18.87 42.43 17.57
N GLU A 336 -17.93 41.58 17.92
CA GLU A 336 -17.49 40.46 17.05
C GLU A 336 -18.41 39.27 17.35
N PHE A 337 -19.06 38.78 16.32
CA PHE A 337 -19.92 37.59 16.40
C PHE A 337 -19.24 36.44 15.67
N TRP A 338 -18.87 35.42 16.41
CA TRP A 338 -18.18 34.22 15.93
C TRP A 338 -19.16 33.07 15.90
N VAL A 339 -19.03 32.25 14.86
CA VAL A 339 -19.79 31.00 14.65
C VAL A 339 -18.82 29.87 14.47
N THR A 340 -19.00 28.78 15.20
CA THR A 340 -18.16 27.58 15.15
C THR A 340 -19.03 26.38 14.83
N ASP A 341 -18.60 25.56 13.88
CA ASP A 341 -19.22 24.29 13.47
C ASP A 341 -18.79 23.11 14.36
N LEU A 342 -19.31 21.91 14.10
CA LEU A 342 -18.92 20.69 14.81
C LEU A 342 -17.51 20.21 14.47
N ALA A 343 -16.98 20.55 13.31
CA ALA A 343 -15.62 20.21 12.88
C ALA A 343 -14.56 21.14 13.47
N GLY A 344 -15.01 22.26 14.12
CA GLY A 344 -14.16 23.29 14.73
C GLY A 344 -13.75 24.40 13.76
N ASN A 345 -14.33 24.47 12.55
CA ASN A 345 -14.09 25.59 11.66
C ASN A 345 -14.86 26.81 12.15
N GLN A 346 -14.30 27.99 11.98
CA GLN A 346 -14.84 29.23 12.52
C GLN A 346 -14.91 30.31 11.46
N SER A 347 -15.97 31.12 11.56
CA SER A 347 -16.07 32.40 10.88
C SER A 347 -16.57 33.48 11.81
N LYS A 348 -16.38 34.72 11.43
CA LYS A 348 -16.87 35.86 12.18
C LYS A 348 -17.48 36.93 11.29
N THR A 349 -18.39 37.68 11.90
CA THR A 349 -18.89 38.94 11.34
C THR A 349 -18.89 40.00 12.43
N ILE A 350 -19.05 41.25 12.03
CA ILE A 350 -19.10 42.39 12.95
C ILE A 350 -20.52 42.95 12.96
N THR A 351 -21.03 43.19 14.14
CA THR A 351 -22.30 43.87 14.36
C THR A 351 -22.16 44.92 15.45
N PHE A 352 -23.24 45.59 15.77
CA PHE A 352 -23.31 46.61 16.81
C PHE A 352 -24.51 46.35 17.71
N ILE A 353 -24.35 46.68 18.99
CA ILE A 353 -25.42 46.73 19.96
C ILE A 353 -25.51 48.14 20.53
N THR A 354 -26.73 48.59 20.74
CA THR A 354 -27.00 49.89 21.43
C THR A 354 -27.44 49.63 22.86
N VAL A 355 -26.63 50.04 23.81
CA VAL A 355 -26.94 49.95 25.25
C VAL A 355 -27.65 51.23 25.66
N GLN A 356 -28.86 51.09 26.18
CA GLN A 356 -29.74 52.18 26.58
C GLN A 356 -30.00 52.14 28.08
N ASP A 357 -30.21 53.32 28.68
CA ASP A 357 -30.65 53.47 30.06
C ASP A 357 -31.98 54.28 30.11
N ASN A 358 -33.07 53.67 29.65
CA ASN A 358 -34.38 54.23 29.58
C ASN A 358 -35.02 54.41 30.99
N HIS A 359 -34.45 53.77 32.00
CA HIS A 359 -34.89 53.83 33.37
C HIS A 359 -34.09 54.82 34.25
N ASN A 360 -33.12 55.51 33.62
CA ASN A 360 -32.25 56.47 34.27
C ASN A 360 -31.52 55.89 35.51
N LEU A 361 -31.07 54.61 35.37
CA LEU A 361 -30.41 53.87 36.45
C LEU A 361 -28.97 54.34 36.69
N CYS A 362 -28.35 54.92 35.63
CA CYS A 362 -26.97 55.39 35.63
C CYS A 362 -26.81 56.85 36.16
N GLY A 363 -27.87 57.47 36.72
CA GLY A 363 -27.80 58.82 37.30
C GLY A 363 -27.09 58.85 38.67
N ASN A 364 -26.33 59.90 38.93
CA ASN A 364 -25.47 60.10 40.12
C ASN A 364 -26.23 60.38 41.46
N ASN A 365 -27.12 59.52 41.91
CA ASN A 365 -27.85 59.72 43.15
C ASN A 365 -27.46 58.70 44.24
N GLY A 366 -26.23 58.79 44.77
CA GLY A 366 -25.86 58.09 46.00
C GLY A 366 -25.86 56.54 45.88
N ARG A 367 -25.54 56.03 44.72
CA ARG A 367 -25.53 54.60 44.47
C ARG A 367 -24.11 54.09 44.34
N ILE A 368 -23.86 52.82 44.69
CA ILE A 368 -22.59 52.19 44.73
C ILE A 368 -22.53 51.02 43.70
N LEU A 369 -21.32 50.65 43.38
CA LEU A 369 -20.97 49.49 42.55
C LEU A 369 -20.29 48.45 43.45
N ILE A 370 -20.78 47.23 43.45
CA ILE A 370 -20.07 46.06 44.01
C ILE A 370 -19.56 45.20 42.85
N SER A 371 -18.25 45.11 42.70
CA SER A 371 -17.63 44.27 41.69
C SER A 371 -16.57 43.36 42.30
N GLY A 372 -16.36 42.23 41.69
CA GLY A 372 -15.38 41.27 42.19
C GLY A 372 -15.00 40.25 41.13
N LYS A 373 -14.16 39.32 41.54
CA LYS A 373 -13.79 38.14 40.75
C LYS A 373 -13.84 36.89 41.60
N VAL A 374 -14.29 35.81 41.01
CA VAL A 374 -14.35 34.50 41.65
C VAL A 374 -13.22 33.64 41.12
N TYR A 375 -12.51 33.04 42.05
CA TYR A 375 -11.41 32.14 41.76
C TYR A 375 -11.60 30.83 42.52
N THR A 376 -11.05 29.74 41.95
CA THR A 376 -10.83 28.51 42.70
C THR A 376 -9.74 28.72 43.75
N GLU A 377 -9.58 27.77 44.68
CA GLU A 377 -8.49 27.80 45.67
C GLU A 377 -7.10 27.89 45.03
N ASP A 378 -6.92 27.26 43.86
CA ASP A 378 -5.66 27.26 43.11
C ASP A 378 -5.46 28.52 42.25
N GLY A 379 -6.34 29.50 42.37
CA GLY A 379 -6.26 30.79 41.69
C GLY A 379 -6.73 30.77 40.22
N ALA A 380 -7.39 29.70 39.80
CA ALA A 380 -8.02 29.67 38.47
C ALA A 380 -9.30 30.52 38.47
N LYS A 381 -9.54 31.28 37.41
CA LYS A 381 -10.72 32.11 37.22
C LYS A 381 -11.96 31.22 37.02
N LEU A 382 -13.03 31.51 37.77
CA LEU A 382 -14.24 30.69 37.71
C LEU A 382 -15.32 31.42 36.89
N SER A 383 -15.51 30.98 35.66
CA SER A 383 -16.58 31.43 34.75
C SER A 383 -17.90 30.70 35.04
N GLU A 384 -19.01 31.31 34.62
CA GLU A 384 -20.35 30.72 34.74
C GLU A 384 -20.72 30.32 36.18
N ALA A 385 -20.14 30.98 37.17
CA ALA A 385 -20.61 30.88 38.54
C ALA A 385 -21.73 31.91 38.74
N LYS A 386 -22.85 31.46 39.31
CA LYS A 386 -23.98 32.32 39.66
C LYS A 386 -23.67 33.02 40.97
N ILE A 387 -23.59 34.35 40.94
CA ILE A 387 -23.45 35.15 42.13
C ILE A 387 -24.84 35.71 42.49
N GLN A 388 -25.37 35.31 43.60
CA GLN A 388 -26.60 35.89 44.12
C GLN A 388 -26.24 37.09 45.03
N LEU A 389 -26.93 38.20 44.81
CA LEU A 389 -26.86 39.35 45.68
C LEU A 389 -28.14 39.39 46.52
N ASP A 390 -28.00 39.41 47.82
CA ASP A 390 -29.07 39.57 48.78
C ASP A 390 -28.72 40.72 49.66
N GLY A 391 -29.71 41.59 49.98
CA GLY A 391 -29.56 42.72 50.87
C GLY A 391 -30.16 44.03 50.36
N GLY A 392 -30.55 44.89 51.29
CA GLY A 392 -31.22 46.14 50.98
C GLY A 392 -32.62 45.93 50.38
N GLU A 393 -32.98 46.75 49.42
CA GLU A 393 -34.23 46.62 48.63
C GLU A 393 -33.98 45.84 47.30
N THR A 394 -32.83 45.15 47.20
CA THR A 394 -32.34 44.66 45.93
C THR A 394 -31.89 43.19 46.03
N GLU A 395 -32.60 42.33 45.37
CA GLU A 395 -32.18 40.96 45.13
C GLU A 395 -31.80 40.78 43.63
N GLY A 396 -30.76 40.06 43.39
CA GLY A 396 -30.38 39.79 42.00
C GLY A 396 -29.34 38.68 41.83
N SER A 397 -29.17 38.20 40.64
CA SER A 397 -28.13 37.20 40.34
C SER A 397 -27.35 37.56 39.08
N PHE A 398 -26.11 37.18 39.07
CA PHE A 398 -25.15 37.45 38.01
C PHE A 398 -24.30 36.22 37.71
N MET A 399 -24.05 35.94 36.45
CA MET A 399 -23.14 34.86 36.04
C MET A 399 -21.76 35.45 35.77
N THR A 400 -20.72 34.90 36.40
CA THR A 400 -19.36 35.37 36.19
C THR A 400 -18.91 35.20 34.73
N ASP A 401 -18.19 36.18 34.22
CA ASP A 401 -17.58 36.17 32.90
C ASP A 401 -16.38 35.20 32.84
N ASN A 402 -15.74 35.12 31.67
CA ASN A 402 -14.56 34.23 31.45
C ASN A 402 -13.34 34.62 32.29
N GLU A 403 -13.33 35.82 32.87
CA GLU A 403 -12.30 36.30 33.79
C GLU A 403 -12.72 36.11 35.28
N GLY A 404 -13.82 35.40 35.52
CA GLY A 404 -14.41 35.21 36.83
C GLY A 404 -15.08 36.48 37.38
N GLY A 405 -15.20 37.52 36.55
CA GLY A 405 -15.67 38.84 36.96
C GLY A 405 -17.19 38.90 37.15
N PHE A 406 -17.63 39.63 38.14
CA PHE A 406 -19.02 40.01 38.32
C PHE A 406 -19.11 41.49 38.72
N ASN A 407 -20.26 42.08 38.47
CA ASN A 407 -20.46 43.49 38.72
C ASN A 407 -21.95 43.80 39.01
N PHE A 408 -22.24 44.26 40.18
CA PHE A 408 -23.56 44.71 40.60
C PHE A 408 -23.54 46.24 40.74
N GLY A 409 -24.06 46.94 39.74
CA GLY A 409 -24.16 48.41 39.77
C GLY A 409 -25.47 48.89 40.29
N ASN A 410 -25.52 50.20 40.56
CA ASN A 410 -26.75 50.93 40.96
C ASN A 410 -27.34 50.47 42.30
N LEU A 411 -26.50 50.04 43.24
CA LEU A 411 -26.91 49.61 44.57
C LEU A 411 -27.04 50.83 45.49
N ALA A 412 -27.99 50.79 46.44
CA ALA A 412 -28.19 51.88 47.44
C ALA A 412 -27.00 51.92 48.41
N MET A 413 -26.49 53.13 48.73
CA MET A 413 -25.46 53.29 49.77
C MET A 413 -26.04 52.98 51.15
N PHE A 414 -25.17 52.58 52.09
CA PHE A 414 -25.48 52.33 53.49
C PHE A 414 -26.39 51.13 53.80
N ASN A 415 -26.48 50.17 52.86
CA ASN A 415 -27.10 48.85 53.08
C ASN A 415 -26.04 47.75 53.19
N ASP A 416 -26.36 46.70 53.93
CA ASP A 416 -25.59 45.49 53.97
C ASP A 416 -26.00 44.62 52.80
N TYR A 417 -24.98 44.07 52.05
CA TYR A 417 -25.17 43.21 50.92
C TYR A 417 -24.44 41.89 51.15
N GLN A 418 -25.11 40.80 50.88
CA GLN A 418 -24.54 39.46 50.92
C GLN A 418 -24.36 38.92 49.48
N LEU A 419 -23.20 38.41 49.19
CA LEU A 419 -22.87 37.72 47.91
C LEU A 419 -22.77 36.23 48.17
N LEU A 420 -23.58 35.46 47.45
CA LEU A 420 -23.63 34.01 47.55
C LEU A 420 -23.22 33.40 46.19
N PRO A 421 -22.00 32.94 46.05
CA PRO A 421 -21.57 32.22 44.83
C PRO A 421 -22.17 30.82 44.80
N GLU A 422 -22.64 30.43 43.63
CA GLU A 422 -23.19 29.10 43.35
C GLU A 422 -22.68 28.60 42.00
N LYS A 423 -22.20 27.34 41.94
CA LYS A 423 -21.78 26.69 40.73
C LYS A 423 -22.25 25.24 40.76
N ASN A 424 -23.40 24.97 40.13
CA ASN A 424 -24.07 23.64 40.17
C ASN A 424 -24.27 23.02 38.80
N ASP A 425 -23.51 23.43 37.82
CA ASP A 425 -23.62 22.96 36.43
C ASP A 425 -22.94 21.62 36.16
N ASN A 426 -21.98 21.24 37.04
CA ASN A 426 -21.29 19.94 36.90
C ASN A 426 -20.92 19.37 38.28
N HIS A 427 -21.81 18.59 38.87
CA HIS A 427 -21.62 17.98 40.19
C HIS A 427 -20.49 16.94 40.27
N LEU A 428 -19.95 16.52 39.15
CA LEU A 428 -18.88 15.52 39.08
C LEU A 428 -17.51 16.12 38.72
N ASP A 429 -17.47 17.41 38.43
CA ASP A 429 -16.22 18.08 38.06
C ASP A 429 -15.29 18.17 39.27
N GLY A 430 -14.07 17.70 39.07
CA GLY A 430 -13.07 17.65 40.11
C GLY A 430 -13.26 16.54 41.17
N ILE A 431 -14.33 15.74 41.12
CA ILE A 431 -14.52 14.63 42.04
C ILE A 431 -13.74 13.40 41.56
N SER A 432 -12.86 12.94 42.41
CA SER A 432 -12.00 11.77 42.14
C SER A 432 -11.94 10.80 43.32
N THR A 433 -11.44 9.60 43.10
CA THR A 433 -11.16 8.65 44.18
C THR A 433 -10.10 9.19 45.17
N LEU A 434 -9.28 10.14 44.72
CA LEU A 434 -8.29 10.80 45.57
C LEU A 434 -8.98 11.63 46.70
N ASP A 435 -10.12 12.27 46.40
CA ASP A 435 -10.84 13.07 47.37
C ASP A 435 -11.35 12.20 48.52
N LEU A 436 -11.88 11.02 48.20
CA LEU A 436 -12.27 10.04 49.23
C LEU A 436 -11.08 9.64 50.11
N VAL A 437 -9.91 9.44 49.53
CA VAL A 437 -8.69 9.10 50.27
C VAL A 437 -8.25 10.28 51.16
N LEU A 438 -8.32 11.51 50.66
CA LEU A 438 -7.95 12.71 51.43
C LEU A 438 -8.90 12.96 52.60
N ILE A 439 -10.21 12.82 52.39
CA ILE A 439 -11.24 12.92 53.44
C ILE A 439 -11.02 11.81 54.46
N GLN A 440 -10.83 10.58 54.06
CA GLN A 440 -10.58 9.46 54.96
C GLN A 440 -9.32 9.68 55.82
N ARG A 441 -8.24 10.18 55.23
CA ARG A 441 -7.00 10.49 55.97
C ARG A 441 -7.20 11.62 56.98
N HIS A 442 -8.05 12.60 56.65
CA HIS A 442 -8.42 13.66 57.58
C HIS A 442 -9.23 13.10 58.80
N ILE A 443 -10.28 12.32 58.55
CA ILE A 443 -11.11 11.70 59.55
C ILE A 443 -10.32 10.82 60.50
N LEU A 444 -9.35 10.06 59.93
CA LEU A 444 -8.48 9.15 60.71
C LEU A 444 -7.34 9.89 61.42
N GLY A 445 -7.25 11.20 61.33
CA GLY A 445 -6.18 11.98 61.93
C GLY A 445 -4.77 11.75 61.35
N ILE A 446 -4.69 11.10 60.17
CA ILE A 446 -3.42 10.80 59.52
C ILE A 446 -2.83 12.07 58.87
N LYS A 447 -3.66 12.83 58.21
CA LYS A 447 -3.30 14.12 57.59
C LYS A 447 -4.54 14.99 57.53
N ALA A 448 -4.48 16.16 58.18
CA ALA A 448 -5.55 17.16 58.08
C ALA A 448 -5.68 17.69 56.63
N LEU A 449 -6.89 18.04 56.24
CA LEU A 449 -7.10 18.88 55.07
C LEU A 449 -6.47 20.24 55.31
N ASP A 450 -5.76 20.76 54.33
CA ASP A 450 -4.83 21.90 54.47
C ASP A 450 -5.49 23.23 54.18
N SER A 451 -6.80 23.23 53.90
CA SER A 451 -7.54 24.45 53.59
C SER A 451 -8.95 24.43 54.21
N PRO A 452 -9.49 25.59 54.70
CA PRO A 452 -10.88 25.72 55.12
C PRO A 452 -11.88 25.32 54.01
N TYR A 453 -11.57 25.61 52.77
CA TYR A 453 -12.43 25.28 51.63
C TYR A 453 -12.56 23.76 51.43
N LYS A 454 -11.47 23.04 51.60
CA LYS A 454 -11.48 21.56 51.55
C LYS A 454 -12.27 20.96 52.70
N LEU A 455 -12.23 21.59 53.88
CA LEU A 455 -13.05 21.17 55.03
C LEU A 455 -14.53 21.35 54.75
N ILE A 456 -14.92 22.51 54.23
CA ILE A 456 -16.31 22.80 53.84
C ILE A 456 -16.79 21.86 52.71
N ALA A 457 -15.96 21.63 51.68
CA ALA A 457 -16.31 20.74 50.59
C ALA A 457 -16.43 19.25 51.03
N ALA A 458 -15.78 18.88 52.09
CA ALA A 458 -15.84 17.52 52.65
C ALA A 458 -16.98 17.30 53.66
N ASP A 459 -17.65 18.40 54.09
CA ASP A 459 -18.77 18.40 55.04
C ASP A 459 -20.09 18.43 54.26
N ALA A 460 -20.45 17.30 53.64
CA ALA A 460 -21.64 17.15 52.80
C ALA A 460 -22.78 16.41 53.52
#